data_fd7e0611169f833bf37647ac697cf2c0
#
_entry.id   fd7e0611169f833bf37647ac697cf2c0
#
_cell.length_a   1.000
_cell.length_b   1.000
_cell.length_c   1.000
_cell.angle_alpha   90.00
_cell.angle_beta   90.00
_cell.angle_gamma   90.00
#
_symmetry.space_group_name_H-M   'P 1'
#
loop_
_entity.id
_entity.type
_entity.pdbx_description
1 polymer ?
#
loop_
_entity_poly.entity_id
_entity_poly.type
_entity_poly.pdbx_seq_one_letter_code
_entity_poly.pdbx_strand_id
1 'polypeptide(L)'
;QLSLTVIRENMLKNHGYYRTEDNGLPCSIISSDNGVFKFTPPESADGAWTIEELISDAASDAVLVDFDEDGEKELAVLTPFHGDTIRFYKKKDGIFRLDYEFEEKREFLHSIYGGMMCGKPVLVTGHRKGERDLMMFSYNKEKGAYEMEYIDRDCGSANVYHYVKDGKDML
;
A
#
# COMPACT_ATOMS: atom_id res chain seq x y z
N GLN A 1 33.01 -7.73 5.90
CA GLN A 1 32.17 -8.70 6.59
C GLN A 1 30.75 -8.15 6.66
N LEU A 2 29.77 -8.96 6.27
CA LEU A 2 28.35 -8.59 6.42
C LEU A 2 27.90 -8.93 7.85
N SER A 3 27.09 -8.05 8.44
CA SER A 3 26.41 -8.28 9.72
C SER A 3 24.89 -8.34 9.49
N LEU A 4 24.21 -9.16 10.28
CA LEU A 4 22.76 -9.26 10.28
C LEU A 4 22.22 -8.62 11.57
N THR A 5 21.24 -7.72 11.40
CA THR A 5 20.50 -7.15 12.52
C THR A 5 19.03 -7.50 12.36
N VAL A 6 18.45 -8.15 13.37
CA VAL A 6 17.01 -8.41 13.41
C VAL A 6 16.33 -7.19 14.00
N ILE A 7 15.46 -6.54 13.23
CA ILE A 7 14.73 -5.34 13.65
C ILE A 7 13.45 -5.71 14.40
N ARG A 8 12.75 -6.75 13.95
CA ARG A 8 11.53 -7.28 14.57
C ARG A 8 11.40 -8.78 14.28
N GLU A 9 11.01 -9.53 15.28
CA GLU A 9 10.70 -10.96 15.19
C GLU A 9 9.19 -11.20 15.12
N ASN A 10 8.80 -12.43 14.75
CA ASN A 10 7.42 -12.92 14.77
C ASN A 10 6.43 -12.18 13.86
N MET A 11 6.90 -11.69 12.72
CA MET A 11 6.04 -11.19 11.66
C MET A 11 5.65 -12.35 10.75
N LEU A 12 4.45 -12.92 10.99
CA LEU A 12 3.94 -14.07 10.25
C LEU A 12 3.55 -13.67 8.83
N LYS A 13 3.94 -14.49 7.84
CA LYS A 13 3.72 -14.23 6.42
C LYS A 13 4.07 -12.78 6.02
N ASN A 14 5.24 -12.33 6.47
CA ASN A 14 5.77 -11.04 6.06
C ASN A 14 5.93 -11.00 4.53
N HIS A 15 5.17 -10.16 3.85
CA HIS A 15 5.08 -10.15 2.39
C HIS A 15 5.30 -8.76 1.79
N GLY A 16 4.46 -7.79 2.12
CA GLY A 16 4.49 -6.46 1.54
C GLY A 16 5.62 -5.59 2.07
N TYR A 17 6.28 -4.88 1.16
CA TYR A 17 7.27 -3.85 1.48
C TYR A 17 7.03 -2.62 0.60
N TYR A 18 6.78 -1.48 1.22
CA TYR A 18 6.61 -0.20 0.53
C TYR A 18 7.48 0.87 1.19
N ARG A 19 8.36 1.50 0.40
CA ARG A 19 9.21 2.60 0.87
C ARG A 19 8.54 3.93 0.60
N THR A 20 8.50 4.80 1.60
CA THR A 20 7.90 6.13 1.52
C THR A 20 8.58 7.10 2.50
N GLU A 21 8.03 8.30 2.59
CA GLU A 21 8.33 9.27 3.64
C GLU A 21 7.05 9.58 4.40
N ASP A 22 7.14 9.80 5.69
CA ASP A 22 6.06 10.28 6.53
C ASP A 22 6.57 11.42 7.42
N ASN A 23 5.91 12.59 7.35
CA ASN A 23 6.36 13.83 8.01
C ASN A 23 7.82 14.20 7.69
N GLY A 24 8.25 14.01 6.43
CA GLY A 24 9.60 14.29 5.97
C GLY A 24 10.68 13.30 6.42
N LEU A 25 10.31 12.22 7.09
CA LEU A 25 11.22 11.16 7.50
C LEU A 25 11.07 9.92 6.61
N PRO A 26 12.16 9.35 6.09
CA PRO A 26 12.09 8.12 5.32
C PRO A 26 11.60 6.97 6.19
N CYS A 27 10.68 6.18 5.69
CA CYS A 27 10.16 5.02 6.38
C CYS A 27 9.77 3.90 5.42
N SER A 28 9.50 2.72 5.98
CA SER A 28 9.01 1.56 5.24
C SER A 28 7.71 1.06 5.85
N ILE A 29 6.75 0.73 5.01
CA ILE A 29 5.53 0.06 5.40
C ILE A 29 5.71 -1.43 5.14
N ILE A 30 5.50 -2.24 6.15
CA ILE A 30 5.67 -3.70 6.11
C ILE A 30 4.34 -4.35 6.47
N SER A 31 3.89 -5.27 5.64
CA SER A 31 2.63 -6.01 5.82
C SER A 31 2.87 -7.45 6.23
N SER A 32 2.01 -7.98 7.09
CA SER A 32 2.05 -9.34 7.59
C SER A 32 0.67 -9.82 8.07
N ASP A 33 0.53 -11.10 8.43
CA ASP A 33 -0.68 -11.59 9.13
C ASP A 33 -0.90 -10.94 10.51
N ASN A 34 0.11 -10.30 11.08
CA ASN A 34 0.03 -9.62 12.38
C ASN A 34 -0.41 -8.15 12.26
N GLY A 35 -0.58 -7.64 11.04
CA GLY A 35 -0.92 -6.26 10.79
C GLY A 35 0.03 -5.55 9.82
N VAL A 36 -0.16 -4.25 9.72
CA VAL A 36 0.67 -3.34 8.92
C VAL A 36 1.46 -2.43 9.85
N PHE A 37 2.76 -2.35 9.63
CA PHE A 37 3.69 -1.63 10.50
C PHE A 37 4.50 -0.60 9.71
N LYS A 38 4.72 0.56 10.32
CA LYS A 38 5.68 1.56 9.84
C LYS A 38 7.01 1.40 10.58
N PHE A 39 8.07 1.26 9.81
CA PHE A 39 9.45 1.17 10.29
C PHE A 39 10.19 2.45 9.91
N THR A 40 10.60 3.23 10.90
CA THR A 40 11.43 4.41 10.68
C THR A 40 12.86 4.10 11.11
N PRO A 41 13.86 4.24 10.22
CA PRO A 41 15.24 3.99 10.56
C PRO A 41 15.76 5.01 11.58
N PRO A 42 16.76 4.64 12.39
CA PRO A 42 17.40 5.59 13.28
C PRO A 42 18.22 6.64 12.51
N GLU A 43 18.44 7.79 13.11
CA GLU A 43 19.29 8.85 12.55
C GLU A 43 20.78 8.47 12.54
N SER A 44 21.20 7.53 13.39
CA SER A 44 22.58 7.05 13.48
C SER A 44 22.64 5.52 13.40
N ALA A 45 23.80 4.99 12.99
CA ALA A 45 24.01 3.55 12.79
C ALA A 45 23.77 2.71 14.06
N ASP A 46 23.99 3.29 15.24
CA ASP A 46 23.83 2.63 16.54
C ASP A 46 22.46 2.91 17.19
N GLY A 47 21.60 3.66 16.50
CA GLY A 47 20.27 4.00 16.99
C GLY A 47 19.28 2.84 16.89
N ALA A 48 18.16 2.96 17.61
CA ALA A 48 17.07 1.99 17.54
C ALA A 48 16.04 2.37 16.45
N TRP A 49 15.52 1.37 15.76
CA TRP A 49 14.39 1.55 14.83
C TRP A 49 13.12 1.89 15.60
N THR A 50 12.35 2.83 15.08
CA THR A 50 10.99 3.08 15.57
C THR A 50 10.01 2.23 14.77
N ILE A 51 9.16 1.48 15.49
CA ILE A 51 8.17 0.60 14.90
C ILE A 51 6.80 1.01 15.41
N GLU A 52 5.92 1.40 14.50
CA GLU A 52 4.54 1.80 14.77
C GLU A 52 3.59 0.81 14.10
N GLU A 53 2.65 0.25 14.86
CA GLU A 53 1.55 -0.53 14.29
C GLU A 53 0.50 0.45 13.76
N LEU A 54 0.22 0.38 12.46
CA LEU A 54 -0.77 1.23 11.80
C LEU A 54 -2.17 0.63 11.91
N ILE A 55 -2.28 -0.67 11.64
CA ILE A 55 -3.51 -1.48 11.80
C ILE A 55 -3.13 -2.90 12.22
N SER A 56 -4.02 -3.58 12.91
CA SER A 56 -3.86 -4.98 13.35
C SER A 56 -4.47 -6.00 12.37
N ASP A 57 -5.14 -5.56 11.32
CA ASP A 57 -5.72 -6.45 10.32
C ASP A 57 -4.63 -7.15 9.51
N ALA A 58 -4.78 -8.47 9.29
CA ALA A 58 -3.87 -9.24 8.45
C ALA A 58 -3.82 -8.65 7.03
N ALA A 59 -2.64 -8.47 6.49
CA ALA A 59 -2.44 -7.86 5.19
C ALA A 59 -1.36 -8.56 4.37
N SER A 60 -1.56 -8.64 3.06
CA SER A 60 -0.56 -9.07 2.11
C SER A 60 0.36 -7.90 1.71
N ASP A 61 -0.24 -6.79 1.32
CA ASP A 61 0.47 -5.60 0.88
C ASP A 61 -0.23 -4.33 1.37
N ALA A 62 0.56 -3.26 1.52
CA ALA A 62 0.02 -1.95 1.88
C ALA A 62 0.89 -0.81 1.33
N VAL A 63 0.24 0.32 1.00
CA VAL A 63 0.90 1.56 0.61
C VAL A 63 0.34 2.73 1.40
N LEU A 64 1.17 3.74 1.64
CA LEU A 64 0.82 4.95 2.40
C LEU A 64 0.95 6.16 1.48
N VAL A 65 -0.18 6.70 0.99
CA VAL A 65 -0.26 7.77 -0.01
C VAL A 65 -1.37 8.75 0.37
N ASP A 66 -1.16 10.03 0.14
CA ASP A 66 -2.17 11.08 0.29
C ASP A 66 -3.08 11.03 -0.96
N PHE A 67 -4.13 10.20 -0.92
CA PHE A 67 -5.00 9.97 -2.08
C PHE A 67 -5.97 11.11 -2.33
N ASP A 68 -6.46 11.78 -1.29
CA ASP A 68 -7.39 12.89 -1.41
C ASP A 68 -6.71 14.27 -1.42
N GLU A 69 -5.37 14.28 -1.31
CA GLU A 69 -4.50 15.46 -1.31
C GLU A 69 -4.91 16.50 -0.24
N ASP A 70 -5.28 16.02 0.95
CA ASP A 70 -5.57 16.87 2.11
C ASP A 70 -4.34 17.14 3.00
N GLY A 71 -3.20 16.50 2.66
CA GLY A 71 -1.91 16.62 3.35
C GLY A 71 -1.66 15.51 4.38
N GLU A 72 -2.65 14.67 4.69
CA GLU A 72 -2.48 13.45 5.48
C GLU A 72 -2.54 12.21 4.58
N LYS A 73 -1.70 11.21 4.85
CA LYS A 73 -1.66 10.01 4.02
C LYS A 73 -2.65 8.96 4.49
N GLU A 74 -3.39 8.40 3.56
CA GLU A 74 -4.21 7.22 3.74
C GLU A 74 -3.39 5.95 3.56
N LEU A 75 -3.82 4.88 4.23
CA LEU A 75 -3.27 3.55 4.11
C LEU A 75 -4.18 2.69 3.23
N ALA A 76 -3.71 2.29 2.04
CA ALA A 76 -4.40 1.33 1.20
C ALA A 76 -3.82 -0.06 1.41
N VAL A 77 -4.68 -1.08 1.57
CA VAL A 77 -4.31 -2.42 2.03
C VAL A 77 -4.99 -3.51 1.20
N LEU A 78 -4.22 -4.51 0.82
CA LEU A 78 -4.73 -5.77 0.28
C LEU A 78 -4.84 -6.79 1.42
N THR A 79 -6.04 -7.29 1.70
CA THR A 79 -6.31 -8.10 2.89
C THR A 79 -7.23 -9.28 2.60
N PRO A 80 -7.15 -10.40 3.36
CA PRO A 80 -6.00 -10.83 4.13
C PRO A 80 -4.81 -11.25 3.24
N PHE A 81 -3.88 -12.06 3.72
CA PHE A 81 -2.74 -12.55 2.92
C PHE A 81 -3.20 -13.28 1.65
N HIS A 82 -2.77 -12.80 0.47
CA HIS A 82 -3.26 -13.22 -0.84
C HIS A 82 -4.80 -13.28 -0.92
N GLY A 83 -5.43 -12.31 -0.25
CA GLY A 83 -6.87 -12.26 -0.10
C GLY A 83 -7.60 -11.65 -1.29
N ASP A 84 -8.78 -11.16 -1.02
CA ASP A 84 -9.74 -10.72 -2.03
C ASP A 84 -10.28 -9.30 -1.82
N THR A 85 -9.80 -8.61 -0.77
CA THR A 85 -10.38 -7.36 -0.30
C THR A 85 -9.37 -6.22 -0.40
N ILE A 86 -9.84 -5.08 -0.90
CA ILE A 86 -9.09 -3.82 -0.98
C ILE A 86 -9.72 -2.84 -0.01
N ARG A 87 -8.92 -2.28 0.92
CA ARG A 87 -9.36 -1.35 1.95
C ARG A 87 -8.52 -0.09 1.96
N PHE A 88 -9.16 1.04 2.24
CA PHE A 88 -8.51 2.31 2.50
C PHE A 88 -8.83 2.75 3.92
N TYR A 89 -7.81 3.15 4.66
CA TYR A 89 -7.92 3.63 6.02
C TYR A 89 -7.45 5.08 6.07
N LYS A 90 -8.23 5.92 6.75
CA LYS A 90 -7.88 7.33 7.00
C LYS A 90 -7.55 7.53 8.47
N LYS A 91 -6.60 8.41 8.75
CA LYS A 91 -6.22 8.74 10.12
C LYS A 91 -7.29 9.65 10.75
N LYS A 92 -7.81 9.26 11.92
CA LYS A 92 -8.73 10.05 12.75
C LYS A 92 -8.21 10.02 14.19
N ASP A 93 -7.92 11.18 14.76
CA ASP A 93 -7.31 11.31 16.10
C ASP A 93 -6.00 10.50 16.25
N GLY A 94 -5.17 10.49 15.21
CA GLY A 94 -3.89 9.78 15.17
C GLY A 94 -3.99 8.26 14.93
N ILE A 95 -5.20 7.70 14.77
CA ILE A 95 -5.46 6.26 14.59
C ILE A 95 -6.06 6.02 13.20
N PHE A 96 -5.52 5.03 12.47
CA PHE A 96 -6.10 4.59 11.22
C PHE A 96 -7.43 3.87 11.45
N ARG A 97 -8.48 4.33 10.78
CA ARG A 97 -9.81 3.73 10.79
C ARG A 97 -10.24 3.44 9.36
N LEU A 98 -10.96 2.34 9.18
CA LEU A 98 -11.52 1.98 7.87
C LEU A 98 -12.40 3.13 7.37
N ASP A 99 -12.09 3.63 6.18
CA ASP A 99 -12.79 4.71 5.50
C ASP A 99 -13.55 4.20 4.28
N TYR A 100 -12.92 3.31 3.51
CA TYR A 100 -13.53 2.71 2.32
C TYR A 100 -13.11 1.25 2.15
N GLU A 101 -14.03 0.39 1.77
CA GLU A 101 -13.78 -0.97 1.31
C GLU A 101 -14.39 -1.14 -0.10
N PHE A 102 -13.59 -1.62 -1.04
CA PHE A 102 -14.10 -1.93 -2.38
C PHE A 102 -15.08 -3.11 -2.30
N GLU A 103 -16.28 -2.92 -2.82
CA GLU A 103 -17.40 -3.85 -2.66
C GLU A 103 -17.18 -5.18 -3.36
N GLU A 104 -16.51 -5.16 -4.51
CA GLU A 104 -16.28 -6.36 -5.30
C GLU A 104 -15.04 -7.12 -4.85
N LYS A 105 -15.20 -8.42 -4.61
CA LYS A 105 -14.09 -9.30 -4.25
C LYS A 105 -13.25 -9.65 -5.48
N ARG A 106 -11.92 -9.67 -5.32
CA ARG A 106 -10.94 -9.98 -6.37
C ARG A 106 -10.00 -11.09 -5.92
N GLU A 107 -10.19 -12.30 -6.46
CA GLU A 107 -9.47 -13.47 -6.01
C GLU A 107 -7.96 -13.36 -6.18
N PHE A 108 -7.23 -13.56 -5.10
CA PHE A 108 -5.76 -13.60 -5.09
C PHE A 108 -5.13 -12.26 -5.51
N LEU A 109 -5.43 -11.18 -4.78
CA LEU A 109 -4.75 -9.90 -4.89
C LEU A 109 -3.25 -10.09 -4.62
N HIS A 110 -2.39 -9.55 -5.48
CA HIS A 110 -0.96 -9.85 -5.42
C HIS A 110 -0.05 -8.68 -5.74
N SER A 111 -0.39 -7.82 -6.69
CA SER A 111 0.43 -6.67 -7.07
C SER A 111 -0.11 -5.38 -6.48
N ILE A 112 0.79 -4.47 -6.11
CA ILE A 112 0.43 -3.15 -5.57
C ILE A 112 1.44 -2.10 -6.01
N TYR A 113 0.93 -0.92 -6.37
CA TYR A 113 1.69 0.33 -6.50
C TYR A 113 0.86 1.46 -5.92
N GLY A 114 1.48 2.32 -5.12
CA GLY A 114 0.88 3.54 -4.62
C GLY A 114 1.76 4.75 -4.92
N GLY A 115 1.20 5.80 -5.50
CA GLY A 115 1.94 7.01 -5.82
C GLY A 115 1.29 7.85 -6.92
N MET A 116 2.05 8.82 -7.43
CA MET A 116 1.56 9.68 -8.51
C MET A 116 1.62 8.97 -9.85
N MET A 117 0.51 8.98 -10.59
CA MET A 117 0.41 8.50 -11.96
C MET A 117 -0.68 9.29 -12.69
N CYS A 118 -0.42 9.68 -13.94
CA CYS A 118 -1.34 10.52 -14.75
C CYS A 118 -1.76 11.82 -14.03
N GLY A 119 -0.84 12.41 -13.25
CA GLY A 119 -1.05 13.68 -12.56
C GLY A 119 -1.92 13.61 -11.30
N LYS A 120 -2.25 12.42 -10.81
CA LYS A 120 -3.04 12.20 -9.59
C LYS A 120 -2.47 11.09 -8.70
N PRO A 121 -2.71 11.10 -7.38
CA PRO A 121 -2.39 9.98 -6.51
C PRO A 121 -3.28 8.78 -6.85
N VAL A 122 -2.67 7.59 -6.97
CA VAL A 122 -3.38 6.36 -7.32
C VAL A 122 -2.90 5.17 -6.52
N LEU A 123 -3.81 4.20 -6.34
CA LEU A 123 -3.49 2.82 -6.04
C LEU A 123 -3.66 2.01 -7.32
N VAL A 124 -2.61 1.31 -7.77
CA VAL A 124 -2.71 0.28 -8.81
C VAL A 124 -2.58 -1.07 -8.17
N THR A 125 -3.50 -1.97 -8.44
CA THR A 125 -3.50 -3.33 -7.91
C THR A 125 -4.09 -4.31 -8.89
N GLY A 126 -3.62 -5.55 -8.84
CA GLY A 126 -4.11 -6.61 -9.69
C GLY A 126 -4.21 -7.95 -8.97
N HIS A 127 -4.96 -8.85 -9.55
CA HIS A 127 -5.23 -10.16 -8.98
C HIS A 127 -4.93 -11.28 -9.99
N ARG A 128 -4.58 -12.47 -9.45
CA ARG A 128 -4.04 -13.58 -10.25
C ARG A 128 -5.02 -14.71 -10.52
N LYS A 129 -6.22 -14.64 -9.93
CA LYS A 129 -7.31 -15.62 -10.13
C LYS A 129 -8.60 -14.88 -10.51
N GLY A 130 -9.61 -15.58 -10.93
CA GLY A 130 -10.85 -15.00 -11.44
C GLY A 130 -10.63 -14.26 -12.75
N GLU A 131 -11.11 -13.03 -12.86
CA GLU A 131 -10.99 -12.17 -14.04
C GLU A 131 -9.57 -11.71 -14.34
N ARG A 132 -8.68 -11.73 -13.34
CA ARG A 132 -7.25 -11.39 -13.46
C ARG A 132 -6.97 -9.98 -13.95
N ASP A 133 -7.77 -9.04 -13.52
CA ASP A 133 -7.71 -7.63 -13.94
C ASP A 133 -6.57 -6.87 -13.25
N LEU A 134 -6.11 -5.80 -13.89
CA LEU A 134 -5.29 -4.74 -13.34
C LEU A 134 -6.14 -3.48 -13.20
N MET A 135 -6.27 -2.98 -11.98
CA MET A 135 -7.17 -1.90 -11.61
C MET A 135 -6.41 -0.70 -11.06
N MET A 136 -6.94 0.48 -11.28
CA MET A 136 -6.47 1.73 -10.71
C MET A 136 -7.58 2.37 -9.88
N PHE A 137 -7.27 2.73 -8.64
CA PHE A 137 -8.15 3.50 -7.77
C PHE A 137 -7.60 4.92 -7.63
N SER A 138 -8.47 5.91 -7.69
CA SER A 138 -8.15 7.31 -7.39
C SER A 138 -9.30 7.94 -6.60
N TYR A 139 -8.99 8.98 -5.82
CA TYR A 139 -10.00 9.69 -5.06
C TYR A 139 -10.63 10.80 -5.91
N ASN A 140 -11.95 10.81 -6.03
CA ASN A 140 -12.71 11.86 -6.69
C ASN A 140 -13.16 12.88 -5.64
N LYS A 141 -12.51 14.06 -5.60
CA LYS A 141 -12.79 15.12 -4.62
C LYS A 141 -14.20 15.69 -4.72
N GLU A 142 -14.77 15.75 -5.93
CA GLU A 142 -16.12 16.28 -6.14
C GLU A 142 -17.19 15.33 -5.55
N LYS A 143 -16.95 14.02 -5.67
CA LYS A 143 -17.84 12.99 -5.13
C LYS A 143 -17.53 12.61 -3.70
N GLY A 144 -16.34 12.95 -3.21
CA GLY A 144 -15.85 12.52 -1.90
C GLY A 144 -15.70 11.00 -1.79
N ALA A 145 -15.27 10.32 -2.86
CA ALA A 145 -15.27 8.87 -2.94
C ALA A 145 -14.13 8.34 -3.83
N TYR A 146 -13.69 7.12 -3.56
CA TYR A 146 -12.79 6.40 -4.45
C TYR A 146 -13.52 5.91 -5.70
N GLU A 147 -12.86 6.04 -6.84
CA GLU A 147 -13.31 5.52 -8.13
C GLU A 147 -12.30 4.49 -8.65
N MET A 148 -12.81 3.45 -9.33
CA MET A 148 -11.99 2.39 -9.91
C MET A 148 -12.10 2.41 -11.43
N GLU A 149 -10.96 2.28 -12.09
CA GLU A 149 -10.83 2.12 -13.53
C GLU A 149 -10.00 0.85 -13.83
N TYR A 150 -10.35 0.17 -14.93
CA TYR A 150 -9.51 -0.93 -15.42
C TYR A 150 -8.36 -0.39 -16.26
N ILE A 151 -7.13 -0.78 -15.94
CA ILE A 151 -5.96 -0.53 -16.79
C ILE A 151 -5.87 -1.63 -17.86
N ASP A 152 -6.02 -2.90 -17.44
CA ASP A 152 -5.99 -4.05 -18.32
C ASP A 152 -6.88 -5.16 -17.78
N ARG A 153 -7.35 -6.05 -18.65
CA ARG A 153 -8.22 -7.16 -18.32
C ARG A 153 -7.50 -8.48 -18.62
N ASP A 154 -7.73 -9.49 -17.77
CA ASP A 154 -7.19 -10.84 -17.97
C ASP A 154 -5.64 -10.90 -18.07
N CYS A 155 -4.93 -9.97 -17.42
CA CYS A 155 -3.46 -9.91 -17.46
C CYS A 155 -2.77 -10.71 -16.34
N GLY A 156 -3.44 -10.93 -15.21
CA GLY A 156 -2.96 -11.75 -14.10
C GLY A 156 -1.66 -11.22 -13.48
N SER A 157 -1.56 -9.91 -13.23
CA SER A 157 -0.32 -9.25 -12.80
C SER A 157 0.21 -9.84 -11.47
N ALA A 158 1.48 -10.22 -11.46
CA ALA A 158 2.19 -10.68 -10.28
C ALA A 158 2.94 -9.57 -9.57
N ASN A 159 3.44 -8.60 -10.34
CA ASN A 159 4.10 -7.39 -9.86
C ASN A 159 3.72 -6.23 -10.75
N VAL A 160 3.78 -5.01 -10.19
CA VAL A 160 3.59 -3.76 -10.91
C VAL A 160 4.78 -2.86 -10.60
N TYR A 161 5.34 -2.25 -11.62
CA TYR A 161 6.39 -1.27 -11.49
C TYR A 161 6.05 -0.04 -12.33
N HIS A 162 5.98 1.11 -11.69
CA HIS A 162 5.73 2.39 -12.35
C HIS A 162 7.04 3.17 -12.55
N TYR A 163 7.19 3.77 -13.72
CA TYR A 163 8.26 4.72 -14.02
C TYR A 163 7.80 5.75 -15.05
N VAL A 164 8.53 6.87 -15.13
CA VAL A 164 8.26 7.92 -16.13
C VAL A 164 9.32 7.85 -17.24
N LYS A 165 8.88 7.78 -18.48
CA LYS A 165 9.73 7.84 -19.67
C LYS A 165 9.22 8.90 -20.62
N ASP A 166 10.09 9.84 -21.02
CA ASP A 166 9.77 10.94 -21.93
C ASP A 166 8.50 11.73 -21.52
N GLY A 167 8.32 11.94 -20.20
CA GLY A 167 7.16 12.63 -19.63
C GLY A 167 5.86 11.82 -19.63
N LYS A 168 5.92 10.52 -19.92
CA LYS A 168 4.76 9.61 -19.89
C LYS A 168 4.90 8.60 -18.76
N ASP A 169 3.81 8.38 -18.07
CA ASP A 169 3.69 7.29 -17.10
C ASP A 169 3.65 5.94 -17.82
N MET A 170 4.45 5.01 -17.30
CA MET A 170 4.59 3.65 -17.81
C MET A 170 4.40 2.66 -16.67
N LEU A 171 3.72 1.56 -16.96
CA LEU A 171 3.55 0.40 -16.09
C LEU A 171 4.15 -0.84 -16.71
#